data_eead6c478703c2d8c3a5085b100d6bda
#
_entry.id   eead6c478703c2d8c3a5085b100d6bda
#
_cell.length_a   1.000
_cell.length_b   1.000
_cell.length_c   1.000
_cell.angle_alpha   90.00
_cell.angle_beta   90.00
_cell.angle_gamma   90.00
#
_symmetry.space_group_name_H-M   'P 1'
#
loop_
_entity.id
_entity.type
_entity.pdbx_description
1 polymer ?
#
loop_
_entity_poly.entity_id
_entity_poly.type
_entity_poly.pdbx_seq_one_letter_code
_entity_poly.pdbx_strand_id
1 'polypeptide(L)'
;MALVTPWPLITFTEWSVQWIFLVQLVVFIVFALIFSWMPLRLVLVPRAVRRARAHRAALEQFVLRRVAHTKDRTGVLIFVSLAERYARILADDGIAQKVHTADWQAAVDALIGHMREGRIAAGFTAAIERCAVVAAAAAPPDGSANELPDRLYVT
;
A
#
# COMPACT_ATOMS: atom_id res chain seq x y z
N MET A 1 -23.84 -18.53 5.34
CA MET A 1 -24.50 -19.03 4.11
C MET A 1 -24.36 -20.54 3.89
N ALA A 2 -23.30 -21.20 4.32
CA ALA A 2 -23.15 -22.67 4.17
C ALA A 2 -24.16 -23.51 4.99
N LEU A 3 -24.77 -22.96 6.01
CA LEU A 3 -25.77 -23.67 6.86
C LEU A 3 -27.18 -23.68 6.28
N VAL A 4 -27.47 -22.88 5.25
CA VAL A 4 -28.79 -22.81 4.62
C VAL A 4 -28.94 -23.80 3.44
N THR A 5 -27.81 -24.35 2.97
CA THR A 5 -27.73 -25.25 1.80
C THR A 5 -28.39 -26.64 2.01
N PRO A 6 -28.43 -27.27 3.21
CA PRO A 6 -29.00 -28.58 3.33
C PRO A 6 -30.53 -28.58 3.29
N TRP A 7 -31.21 -27.50 3.65
CA TRP A 7 -32.66 -27.45 3.73
C TRP A 7 -33.41 -27.76 2.42
N PRO A 8 -33.09 -27.10 1.27
CA PRO A 8 -33.74 -27.42 0.01
C PRO A 8 -33.31 -28.78 -0.59
N LEU A 9 -32.09 -29.25 -0.29
CA LEU A 9 -31.63 -30.56 -0.77
C LEU A 9 -32.33 -31.73 -0.05
N ILE A 10 -32.67 -31.60 1.21
CA ILE A 10 -33.36 -32.62 1.99
C ILE A 10 -34.83 -32.78 1.51
N THR A 11 -35.44 -31.69 1.04
CA THR A 11 -36.87 -31.71 0.62
C THR A 11 -37.10 -32.18 -0.81
N PHE A 12 -36.06 -32.17 -1.68
CA PHE A 12 -36.20 -32.47 -3.11
C PHE A 12 -35.39 -33.66 -3.59
N THR A 13 -34.62 -34.33 -2.74
CA THR A 13 -33.71 -35.39 -3.19
C THR A 13 -33.78 -36.61 -2.29
N GLU A 14 -33.99 -37.78 -2.84
CA GLU A 14 -33.92 -39.10 -2.17
C GLU A 14 -32.47 -39.53 -1.86
N TRP A 15 -31.55 -38.60 -1.79
CA TRP A 15 -30.16 -38.89 -1.47
C TRP A 15 -29.98 -39.22 0.00
N SER A 16 -29.18 -40.26 0.28
CA SER A 16 -28.87 -40.60 1.67
C SER A 16 -28.21 -39.39 2.37
N VAL A 17 -28.55 -39.21 3.63
CA VAL A 17 -28.04 -38.11 4.49
C VAL A 17 -26.50 -37.98 4.41
N GLN A 18 -25.81 -39.11 4.23
CA GLN A 18 -24.32 -39.14 4.08
C GLN A 18 -23.83 -38.38 2.84
N TRP A 19 -24.52 -38.50 1.69
CA TRP A 19 -24.14 -37.77 0.46
C TRP A 19 -24.39 -36.28 0.61
N ILE A 20 -25.42 -35.87 1.30
CA ILE A 20 -25.72 -34.46 1.55
C ILE A 20 -24.60 -33.82 2.39
N PHE A 21 -24.14 -34.49 3.46
CA PHE A 21 -23.01 -34.00 4.25
C PHE A 21 -21.69 -33.96 3.47
N LEU A 22 -21.43 -34.94 2.62
CA LEU A 22 -20.25 -34.95 1.75
C LEU A 22 -20.23 -33.77 0.79
N VAL A 23 -21.35 -33.52 0.10
CA VAL A 23 -21.48 -32.36 -0.79
C VAL A 23 -21.29 -31.05 -0.02
N GLN A 24 -21.89 -30.93 1.15
CA GLN A 24 -21.74 -29.74 2.00
C GLN A 24 -20.29 -29.53 2.42
N LEU A 25 -19.58 -30.59 2.79
CA LEU A 25 -18.17 -30.55 3.17
C LEU A 25 -17.30 -30.11 1.98
N VAL A 26 -17.52 -30.67 0.79
CA VAL A 26 -16.79 -30.29 -0.43
C VAL A 26 -17.04 -28.83 -0.77
N VAL A 27 -18.29 -28.38 -0.74
CA VAL A 27 -18.64 -26.97 -0.97
C VAL A 27 -17.95 -26.07 0.04
N PHE A 28 -17.93 -26.43 1.32
CA PHE A 28 -17.25 -25.66 2.36
C PHE A 28 -15.74 -25.57 2.10
N ILE A 29 -15.09 -26.70 1.76
CA ILE A 29 -13.65 -26.73 1.45
C ILE A 29 -13.34 -25.87 0.23
N VAL A 30 -14.12 -25.95 -0.84
CA VAL A 30 -13.96 -25.13 -2.06
C VAL A 30 -14.07 -23.65 -1.72
N PHE A 31 -15.08 -23.26 -0.96
CA PHE A 31 -15.22 -21.87 -0.52
C PHE A 31 -14.05 -21.42 0.37
N ALA A 32 -13.61 -22.27 1.29
CA ALA A 32 -12.48 -21.99 2.15
C ALA A 32 -11.19 -21.77 1.33
N LEU A 33 -10.94 -22.62 0.33
CA LEU A 33 -9.81 -22.48 -0.59
C LEU A 33 -9.90 -21.20 -1.43
N ILE A 34 -11.06 -20.91 -2.01
CA ILE A 34 -11.28 -19.68 -2.80
C ILE A 34 -11.04 -18.43 -1.93
N PHE A 35 -11.58 -18.40 -0.69
CA PHE A 35 -11.39 -17.27 0.23
C PHE A 35 -10.00 -17.20 0.86
N SER A 36 -9.23 -18.30 0.85
CA SER A 36 -7.84 -18.33 1.31
C SER A 36 -6.87 -17.75 0.28
N TRP A 37 -7.24 -17.68 -0.99
CA TRP A 37 -6.40 -17.08 -2.00
C TRP A 37 -6.29 -15.57 -1.79
N MET A 38 -5.11 -15.13 -1.43
CA MET A 38 -4.76 -13.73 -1.10
C MET A 38 -5.21 -12.70 -2.15
N PRO A 39 -5.13 -12.95 -3.48
CA PRO A 39 -5.57 -12.00 -4.49
C PRO A 39 -7.09 -11.73 -4.46
N LEU A 40 -7.91 -12.70 -4.08
CA LEU A 40 -9.36 -12.50 -4.04
C LEU A 40 -9.77 -11.55 -2.92
N ARG A 41 -9.09 -11.61 -1.76
CA ARG A 41 -9.31 -10.66 -0.66
C ARG A 41 -8.97 -9.22 -1.03
N LEU A 42 -7.93 -9.02 -1.85
CA LEU A 42 -7.51 -7.70 -2.32
C LEU A 42 -8.51 -7.10 -3.33
N VAL A 43 -9.18 -7.93 -4.12
CA VAL A 43 -10.20 -7.48 -5.09
C VAL A 43 -11.50 -7.10 -4.39
N LEU A 44 -11.90 -7.82 -3.33
CA LEU A 44 -13.14 -7.57 -2.59
C LEU A 44 -13.08 -6.31 -1.70
N VAL A 45 -11.88 -5.82 -1.36
CA VAL A 45 -11.74 -4.59 -0.56
C VAL A 45 -11.85 -3.36 -1.46
N PRO A 46 -12.80 -2.45 -1.22
CA PRO A 46 -12.94 -1.21 -2.00
C PRO A 46 -11.63 -0.42 -2.06
N ARG A 47 -11.35 0.17 -3.22
CA ARG A 47 -10.11 0.96 -3.44
C ARG A 47 -9.95 2.08 -2.40
N ALA A 48 -11.05 2.68 -1.95
CA ALA A 48 -11.04 3.71 -0.93
C ALA A 48 -10.48 3.20 0.42
N VAL A 49 -10.89 2.00 0.85
CA VAL A 49 -10.43 1.38 2.11
C VAL A 49 -8.94 1.03 2.00
N ARG A 50 -8.50 0.49 0.86
CA ARG A 50 -7.08 0.20 0.62
C ARG A 50 -6.22 1.46 0.69
N ARG A 51 -6.64 2.53 0.01
CA ARG A 51 -5.94 3.83 0.05
C ARG A 51 -5.90 4.42 1.46
N ALA A 52 -6.98 4.32 2.22
CA ALA A 52 -7.03 4.80 3.60
C ALA A 52 -6.07 4.04 4.52
N ARG A 53 -5.96 2.71 4.35
CA ARG A 53 -4.98 1.89 5.09
C ARG A 53 -3.55 2.26 4.73
N ALA A 54 -3.23 2.32 3.44
CA ALA A 54 -1.91 2.71 2.98
C ALA A 54 -1.53 4.13 3.44
N HIS A 55 -2.49 5.05 3.46
CA HIS A 55 -2.26 6.40 3.96
C HIS A 55 -1.92 6.42 5.46
N ARG A 56 -2.68 5.67 6.28
CA ARG A 56 -2.37 5.54 7.72
C ARG A 56 -1.00 4.91 7.94
N ALA A 57 -0.68 3.83 7.23
CA ALA A 57 0.64 3.20 7.31
C ALA A 57 1.77 4.17 6.92
N ALA A 58 1.57 5.01 5.90
CA ALA A 58 2.54 6.03 5.53
C ALA A 58 2.78 7.05 6.66
N LEU A 59 1.72 7.53 7.31
CA LEU A 59 1.82 8.44 8.45
C LEU A 59 2.50 7.78 9.66
N GLU A 60 2.15 6.54 9.96
CA GLU A 60 2.79 5.76 11.03
C GLU A 60 4.29 5.61 10.78
N GLN A 61 4.71 5.26 9.55
CA GLN A 61 6.12 5.16 9.19
C GLN A 61 6.83 6.52 9.28
N PHE A 62 6.18 7.60 8.90
CA PHE A 62 6.73 8.95 8.99
C PHE A 62 7.09 9.30 10.45
N VAL A 63 6.19 9.00 11.38
CA VAL A 63 6.41 9.22 12.82
C VAL A 63 7.44 8.25 13.39
N LEU A 64 7.29 6.94 13.11
CA LEU A 64 8.20 5.91 13.64
C LEU A 64 9.65 6.09 13.19
N ARG A 65 9.86 6.57 11.97
CA ARG A 65 11.20 6.83 11.41
C ARG A 65 11.76 8.19 11.83
N ARG A 66 11.05 8.95 12.65
CA ARG A 66 11.44 10.29 13.12
C ARG A 66 11.77 11.26 11.98
N VAL A 67 11.11 11.11 10.82
CA VAL A 67 11.33 11.99 9.66
C VAL A 67 10.96 13.44 9.99
N ALA A 68 10.01 13.65 10.88
CA ALA A 68 9.61 14.96 11.41
C ALA A 68 10.55 15.52 12.52
N HIS A 69 11.67 14.84 12.83
CA HIS A 69 12.56 15.26 13.92
C HIS A 69 13.88 15.84 13.42
N THR A 70 13.97 16.18 12.14
CA THR A 70 15.12 16.92 11.60
C THR A 70 15.10 18.37 12.12
N LYS A 71 16.28 18.94 12.35
CA LYS A 71 16.46 20.27 12.93
C LYS A 71 15.67 21.35 12.19
N ASP A 72 15.74 21.32 10.84
CA ASP A 72 15.08 22.31 9.99
C ASP A 72 13.73 21.83 9.43
N ARG A 73 13.22 20.66 9.93
CA ARG A 73 11.96 20.06 9.51
C ARG A 73 11.86 19.85 8.00
N THR A 74 12.97 19.40 7.41
CA THR A 74 13.12 19.19 5.96
C THR A 74 13.06 17.72 5.56
N GLY A 75 12.64 16.84 6.48
CA GLY A 75 12.54 15.40 6.24
C GLY A 75 11.53 15.06 5.14
N VAL A 76 11.88 14.11 4.27
CA VAL A 76 11.02 13.60 3.19
C VAL A 76 10.98 12.09 3.25
N LEU A 77 9.78 11.51 3.23
CA LEU A 77 9.54 10.07 3.17
C LEU A 77 8.83 9.71 1.87
N ILE A 78 9.42 8.82 1.09
CA ILE A 78 8.76 8.17 -0.06
C ILE A 78 8.18 6.86 0.43
N PHE A 79 6.87 6.78 0.55
CA PHE A 79 6.14 5.57 0.96
C PHE A 79 5.51 4.88 -0.24
N VAL A 80 5.71 3.55 -0.34
CA VAL A 80 5.13 2.72 -1.39
C VAL A 80 4.52 1.47 -0.79
N SER A 81 3.28 1.20 -1.14
CA SER A 81 2.62 -0.08 -0.89
C SER A 81 2.32 -0.78 -2.21
N LEU A 82 3.04 -1.88 -2.47
CA LEU A 82 2.87 -2.69 -3.68
C LEU A 82 1.52 -3.42 -3.67
N ALA A 83 1.09 -3.92 -2.52
CA ALA A 83 -0.16 -4.65 -2.37
C ALA A 83 -1.39 -3.77 -2.64
N GLU A 84 -1.36 -2.52 -2.18
CA GLU A 84 -2.44 -1.56 -2.39
C GLU A 84 -2.26 -0.72 -3.66
N ARG A 85 -1.14 -0.88 -4.36
CA ARG A 85 -0.75 -0.05 -5.52
C ARG A 85 -0.85 1.44 -5.19
N TYR A 86 -0.26 1.79 -4.08
CA TYR A 86 -0.29 3.13 -3.53
C TYR A 86 1.13 3.65 -3.34
N ALA A 87 1.38 4.88 -3.78
CA ALA A 87 2.61 5.61 -3.50
C ALA A 87 2.27 7.01 -3.01
N ARG A 88 3.06 7.52 -2.07
CA ARG A 88 2.92 8.88 -1.55
C ARG A 88 4.26 9.40 -1.06
N ILE A 89 4.47 10.69 -1.24
CA ILE A 89 5.56 11.42 -0.62
C ILE A 89 4.96 12.21 0.55
N LEU A 90 5.60 12.07 1.71
CA LEU A 90 5.32 12.83 2.91
C LEU A 90 6.53 13.72 3.17
N ALA A 91 6.31 15.01 3.25
CA ALA A 91 7.32 16.01 3.55
C ALA A 91 6.96 16.71 4.86
N ASP A 92 7.97 17.02 5.66
CA ASP A 92 7.77 17.77 6.89
C ASP A 92 7.49 19.26 6.60
N ASP A 93 6.90 19.97 7.55
CA ASP A 93 6.38 21.32 7.38
C ASP A 93 7.43 22.33 6.87
N GLY A 94 8.69 22.19 7.29
CA GLY A 94 9.77 23.08 6.89
C GLY A 94 10.07 23.08 5.39
N ILE A 95 9.81 21.97 4.71
CA ILE A 95 9.96 21.86 3.26
C ILE A 95 8.59 21.86 2.55
N ALA A 96 7.56 21.31 3.17
CA ALA A 96 6.23 21.21 2.56
C ALA A 96 5.62 22.57 2.21
N GLN A 97 5.89 23.60 3.02
CA GLN A 97 5.41 24.96 2.80
C GLN A 97 6.11 25.69 1.64
N LYS A 98 7.31 25.24 1.26
CA LYS A 98 8.15 25.86 0.22
C LYS A 98 7.99 25.23 -1.15
N VAL A 99 7.36 24.06 -1.23
CA VAL A 99 7.23 23.25 -2.44
C VAL A 99 5.78 23.09 -2.84
N HIS A 100 5.48 23.29 -4.11
CA HIS A 100 4.13 23.07 -4.60
C HIS A 100 3.77 21.58 -4.59
N THR A 101 2.53 21.27 -4.22
CA THR A 101 2.01 19.90 -4.21
C THR A 101 2.15 19.21 -5.57
N ALA A 102 2.09 19.96 -6.67
CA ALA A 102 2.27 19.45 -8.02
C ALA A 102 3.64 18.82 -8.26
N ASP A 103 4.69 19.36 -7.65
CA ASP A 103 6.06 18.86 -7.80
C ASP A 103 6.22 17.50 -7.12
N TRP A 104 5.67 17.37 -5.92
CA TRP A 104 5.61 16.08 -5.23
C TRP A 104 4.77 15.05 -6.01
N GLN A 105 3.66 15.49 -6.59
CA GLN A 105 2.81 14.62 -7.40
C GLN A 105 3.52 14.13 -8.65
N ALA A 106 4.30 14.98 -9.32
CA ALA A 106 5.10 14.58 -10.48
C ALA A 106 6.15 13.50 -10.14
N ALA A 107 6.73 13.54 -8.94
CA ALA A 107 7.64 12.49 -8.47
C ALA A 107 6.90 11.17 -8.20
N VAL A 108 5.71 11.24 -7.58
CA VAL A 108 4.84 10.07 -7.38
C VAL A 108 4.39 9.46 -8.71
N ASP A 109 4.02 10.28 -9.68
CA ASP A 109 3.55 9.81 -11.00
C ASP A 109 4.67 9.12 -11.78
N ALA A 110 5.92 9.63 -11.71
CA ALA A 110 7.09 8.99 -12.29
C ALA A 110 7.31 7.60 -11.66
N LEU A 111 7.26 7.50 -10.33
CA LEU A 111 7.36 6.23 -9.61
C LEU A 111 6.30 5.23 -10.06
N ILE A 112 5.02 5.64 -10.05
CA ILE A 112 3.90 4.79 -10.44
C ILE A 112 4.00 4.37 -11.91
N GLY A 113 4.45 5.25 -12.81
CA GLY A 113 4.66 4.94 -14.22
C GLY A 113 5.61 3.75 -14.39
N HIS A 114 6.79 3.81 -13.83
CA HIS A 114 7.78 2.74 -13.88
C HIS A 114 7.31 1.45 -13.18
N MET A 115 6.60 1.57 -12.07
CA MET A 115 6.06 0.41 -11.35
C MET A 115 5.01 -0.36 -12.16
N ARG A 116 4.20 0.33 -12.98
CA ARG A 116 3.23 -0.31 -13.89
C ARG A 116 3.91 -1.17 -14.95
N GLU A 117 5.11 -0.80 -15.33
CA GLU A 117 5.95 -1.52 -16.29
C GLU A 117 6.83 -2.61 -15.61
N GLY A 118 6.67 -2.84 -14.32
CA GLY A 118 7.46 -3.80 -13.54
C GLY A 118 8.88 -3.32 -13.18
N ARG A 119 9.23 -2.08 -13.51
CA ARG A 119 10.56 -1.49 -13.29
C ARG A 119 10.63 -0.75 -11.95
N ILE A 120 10.45 -1.48 -10.85
CA ILE A 120 10.33 -0.91 -9.50
C ILE A 120 11.57 -0.08 -9.12
N ALA A 121 12.77 -0.63 -9.29
CA ALA A 121 14.02 0.07 -8.95
C ALA A 121 14.17 1.37 -9.73
N ALA A 122 13.95 1.36 -11.05
CA ALA A 122 13.99 2.57 -11.88
C ALA A 122 12.97 3.61 -11.43
N GLY A 123 11.79 3.17 -10.98
CA GLY A 123 10.76 4.04 -10.42
C GLY A 123 11.21 4.77 -9.15
N PHE A 124 11.86 4.05 -8.24
CA PHE A 124 12.41 4.65 -7.03
C PHE A 124 13.53 5.65 -7.37
N THR A 125 14.46 5.29 -8.27
CA THR A 125 15.53 6.20 -8.70
C THR A 125 14.96 7.49 -9.29
N ALA A 126 14.01 7.38 -10.23
CA ALA A 126 13.39 8.55 -10.85
C ALA A 126 12.62 9.43 -9.83
N ALA A 127 11.96 8.83 -8.84
CA ALA A 127 11.28 9.57 -7.78
C ALA A 127 12.27 10.28 -6.86
N ILE A 128 13.35 9.60 -6.44
CA ILE A 128 14.40 10.17 -5.58
C ILE A 128 15.08 11.34 -6.29
N GLU A 129 15.46 11.20 -7.55
CA GLU A 129 16.09 12.27 -8.33
C GLU A 129 15.20 13.52 -8.42
N ARG A 130 13.90 13.33 -8.70
CA ARG A 130 12.94 14.45 -8.71
C ARG A 130 12.77 15.08 -7.34
N CYS A 131 12.65 14.27 -6.29
CA CYS A 131 12.58 14.78 -4.91
C CYS A 131 13.84 15.54 -4.54
N ALA A 132 15.03 15.08 -4.95
CA ALA A 132 16.29 15.75 -4.66
C ALA A 132 16.37 17.14 -5.33
N VAL A 133 15.94 17.26 -6.58
CA VAL A 133 15.89 18.56 -7.29
C VAL A 133 14.95 19.53 -6.57
N VAL A 134 13.75 19.07 -6.22
CA VAL A 134 12.74 19.88 -5.54
C VAL A 134 13.20 20.27 -4.13
N ALA A 135 13.77 19.33 -3.39
CA ALA A 135 14.27 19.56 -2.05
C ALA A 135 15.45 20.53 -2.04
N ALA A 136 16.41 20.40 -2.97
CA ALA A 136 17.55 21.30 -3.08
C ALA A 136 17.15 22.74 -3.41
N ALA A 137 16.09 22.93 -4.19
CA ALA A 137 15.55 24.26 -4.49
C ALA A 137 14.86 24.90 -3.26
N ALA A 138 14.16 24.11 -2.44
CA ALA A 138 13.39 24.59 -1.30
C ALA A 138 14.22 24.70 0.00
N ALA A 139 15.21 23.83 0.17
CA ALA A 139 16.12 23.76 1.31
C ALA A 139 17.54 23.48 0.80
N PRO A 140 18.28 24.53 0.34
CA PRO A 140 19.64 24.37 -0.13
C PRO A 140 20.52 23.78 0.98
N PRO A 141 21.51 22.93 0.64
CA PRO A 141 22.41 22.34 1.62
C PRO A 141 23.21 23.43 2.32
N ASP A 142 23.13 23.48 3.62
CA ASP A 142 23.85 24.43 4.49
C ASP A 142 25.17 23.87 5.04
N GLY A 143 25.58 22.69 4.57
CA GLY A 143 26.76 21.97 5.08
C GLY A 143 26.50 21.18 6.36
N SER A 144 25.27 21.12 6.87
CA SER A 144 24.91 20.29 8.00
C SER A 144 25.01 18.80 7.64
N ALA A 145 25.29 17.96 8.65
CA ALA A 145 25.33 16.51 8.46
C ALA A 145 23.93 15.98 8.17
N ASN A 146 23.84 14.94 7.33
CA ASN A 146 22.61 14.23 7.11
C ASN A 146 22.10 13.56 8.41
N GLU A 147 20.95 13.99 8.91
CA GLU A 147 20.37 13.52 10.16
C GLU A 147 19.55 12.25 9.97
N LEU A 148 19.17 11.90 8.74
CA LEU A 148 18.37 10.73 8.44
C LEU A 148 19.20 9.64 7.74
N PRO A 149 18.99 8.37 8.07
CA PRO A 149 19.71 7.29 7.42
C PRO A 149 19.23 7.08 5.97
N ASP A 150 20.15 7.08 5.02
CA ASP A 150 19.91 6.82 3.59
C ASP A 150 19.73 5.32 3.35
N ARG A 151 18.56 4.79 3.66
CA ARG A 151 18.25 3.38 3.45
C ARG A 151 16.79 3.10 3.11
N LEU A 152 16.60 2.02 2.37
CA LEU A 152 15.29 1.46 2.10
C LEU A 152 14.81 0.62 3.28
N TYR A 153 13.57 0.82 3.70
CA TYR A 153 12.90 -0.01 4.70
C TYR A 153 11.81 -0.85 4.03
N VAL A 154 11.86 -2.14 4.22
CA VAL A 154 10.83 -3.10 3.77
C VAL A 154 10.08 -3.58 4.99
N THR A 155 8.74 -3.47 4.98
CA THR A 155 7.83 -3.89 6.07
C THR A 155 6.78 -4.86 5.54
#